data_d3f3580f2b0b20cd55212dc1f757d2c5
#
_entry.id   d3f3580f2b0b20cd55212dc1f757d2c5
#
_cell.length_a   1.000
_cell.length_b   1.000
_cell.length_c   1.000
_cell.angle_alpha   90.00
_cell.angle_beta   90.00
_cell.angle_gamma   90.00
#
_symmetry.space_group_name_H-M   'P 1'
#
loop_
_entity.id
_entity.type
_entity.pdbx_description
1 polymer ?
#
loop_
_entity_poly.entity_id
_entity_poly.type
_entity_poly.pdbx_seq_one_letter_code
_entity_poly.pdbx_strand_id
1 'polypeptide(L)'
;MNYRELATQQRGFLLRSQLTEEEIKEARDTGFIIDTPPLCPDCLFYTKLNISDRNEMFYEWWLAAFPTIPPEQRNPMPYLAGSEALDIRGIGRIGSGDPTCIITPPELMPYINTEEKVTDEFIVDDNIQPTDWSLVDNTPVENILPALRKYLMTNDDFEDSADATLGAYHHGCSWDELAEVLEVCTGQWTIYETGEKAKTGKEVLDQF
;
A
#
# COMPACT_ATOMS: atom_id res chain seq x y z
N MET A 1 -1.04 -27.27 3.22
CA MET A 1 -0.75 -26.30 4.30
C MET A 1 -1.97 -26.29 5.21
N ASN A 2 -1.83 -26.34 6.50
CA ASN A 2 -2.99 -26.25 7.39
C ASN A 2 -3.33 -24.78 7.66
N TYR A 3 -4.55 -24.51 8.08
CA TYR A 3 -5.03 -23.13 8.29
C TYR A 3 -4.23 -22.33 9.34
N ARG A 4 -3.53 -22.99 10.27
CA ARG A 4 -2.70 -22.32 11.28
C ARG A 4 -1.37 -21.81 10.68
N GLU A 5 -0.77 -22.62 9.81
CA GLU A 5 0.44 -22.22 9.06
C GLU A 5 0.09 -21.07 8.10
N LEU A 6 -1.04 -21.17 7.43
CA LEU A 6 -1.53 -20.13 6.54
C LEU A 6 -1.77 -18.80 7.28
N ALA A 7 -2.46 -18.84 8.43
CA ALA A 7 -2.66 -17.66 9.27
C ALA A 7 -1.32 -17.05 9.73
N THR A 8 -0.32 -17.86 10.07
CA THR A 8 1.01 -17.36 10.44
C THR A 8 1.65 -16.59 9.28
N GLN A 9 1.55 -17.10 8.05
CA GLN A 9 2.10 -16.44 6.88
C GLN A 9 1.33 -15.16 6.51
N GLN A 10 0.04 -15.11 6.84
CA GLN A 10 -0.87 -13.99 6.53
C GLN A 10 -1.13 -13.07 7.72
N ARG A 11 -0.18 -12.88 8.64
CA ARG A 11 -0.27 -11.96 9.79
C ARG A 11 -1.50 -12.20 10.68
N GLY A 12 -1.99 -13.44 10.71
CA GLY A 12 -3.16 -13.79 11.48
C GLY A 12 -4.49 -13.65 10.75
N PHE A 13 -4.48 -13.34 9.46
CA PHE A 13 -5.67 -13.34 8.62
C PHE A 13 -5.87 -14.67 7.90
N LEU A 14 -7.13 -14.99 7.57
CA LEU A 14 -7.50 -16.10 6.71
C LEU A 14 -8.60 -15.67 5.75
N LEU A 15 -8.42 -15.91 4.46
CA LEU A 15 -9.51 -15.76 3.50
C LEU A 15 -10.43 -16.99 3.54
N ARG A 16 -11.74 -16.76 3.50
CA ARG A 16 -12.72 -17.86 3.44
C ARG A 16 -12.49 -18.77 2.24
N SER A 17 -12.06 -18.21 1.11
CA SER A 17 -11.76 -18.96 -0.13
C SER A 17 -10.61 -19.98 0.02
N GLN A 18 -9.81 -19.89 1.08
CA GLN A 18 -8.68 -20.78 1.36
C GLN A 18 -9.06 -21.95 2.29
N LEU A 19 -10.30 -21.98 2.80
CA LEU A 19 -10.73 -22.90 3.85
C LEU A 19 -11.94 -23.72 3.40
N THR A 20 -12.04 -24.95 3.89
CA THR A 20 -13.26 -25.74 3.84
C THR A 20 -14.21 -25.34 4.98
N GLU A 21 -15.51 -25.64 4.84
CA GLU A 21 -16.49 -25.37 5.91
C GLU A 21 -16.17 -26.14 7.20
N GLU A 22 -15.58 -27.33 7.10
CA GLU A 22 -15.12 -28.11 8.25
C GLU A 22 -13.97 -27.40 8.98
N GLU A 23 -13.00 -26.85 8.25
CA GLU A 23 -11.87 -26.10 8.83
C GLU A 23 -12.35 -24.83 9.48
N ILE A 24 -13.28 -24.08 8.87
CA ILE A 24 -13.90 -22.88 9.45
C ILE A 24 -14.58 -23.23 10.75
N LYS A 25 -15.36 -24.32 10.76
CA LYS A 25 -16.07 -24.78 11.97
C LYS A 25 -15.09 -25.17 13.06
N GLU A 26 -14.09 -26.00 12.75
CA GLU A 26 -13.06 -26.39 13.71
C GLU A 26 -12.33 -25.17 14.28
N ALA A 27 -11.92 -24.23 13.41
CA ALA A 27 -11.20 -23.05 13.85
C ALA A 27 -12.05 -22.14 14.76
N ARG A 28 -13.36 -22.06 14.53
CA ARG A 28 -14.30 -21.35 15.42
C ARG A 28 -14.54 -22.11 16.73
N ASP A 29 -14.80 -23.40 16.69
CA ASP A 29 -15.04 -24.23 17.86
C ASP A 29 -13.82 -24.25 18.81
N THR A 30 -12.61 -24.16 18.27
CA THR A 30 -11.36 -24.07 19.05
C THR A 30 -11.00 -22.66 19.47
N GLY A 31 -11.78 -21.63 19.07
CA GLY A 31 -11.48 -20.22 19.33
C GLY A 31 -10.22 -19.75 18.62
N PHE A 32 -9.84 -20.37 17.51
CA PHE A 32 -8.71 -19.91 16.70
C PHE A 32 -9.12 -18.74 15.81
N ILE A 33 -10.27 -18.81 15.13
CA ILE A 33 -10.95 -17.63 14.54
C ILE A 33 -11.64 -16.90 15.67
N ILE A 34 -11.35 -15.60 15.82
CA ILE A 34 -11.87 -14.75 16.91
C ILE A 34 -12.91 -13.76 16.44
N ASP A 35 -12.82 -13.28 15.20
CA ASP A 35 -13.74 -12.28 14.64
C ASP A 35 -13.64 -12.23 13.10
N THR A 36 -14.41 -11.32 12.51
CA THR A 36 -14.36 -10.98 11.08
C THR A 36 -14.13 -9.49 10.91
N PRO A 37 -13.21 -9.08 10.00
CA PRO A 37 -12.97 -7.67 9.70
C PRO A 37 -14.24 -6.96 9.21
N PRO A 38 -14.47 -5.72 9.61
CA PRO A 38 -15.62 -4.94 9.13
C PRO A 38 -15.61 -4.73 7.61
N LEU A 39 -14.42 -4.67 6.98
CA LEU A 39 -14.27 -4.43 5.55
C LEU A 39 -14.75 -5.60 4.69
N CYS A 40 -14.63 -6.84 5.17
CA CYS A 40 -15.04 -8.02 4.41
C CYS A 40 -15.50 -9.14 5.35
N PRO A 41 -16.64 -8.95 6.09
CA PRO A 41 -17.06 -9.84 7.16
C PRO A 41 -17.39 -11.27 6.69
N ASP A 42 -17.77 -11.42 5.42
CA ASP A 42 -18.11 -12.72 4.84
C ASP A 42 -16.93 -13.45 4.21
N CYS A 43 -15.81 -12.77 3.98
CA CYS A 43 -14.69 -13.28 3.20
C CYS A 43 -13.37 -13.39 3.98
N LEU A 44 -13.24 -12.67 5.08
CA LEU A 44 -11.99 -12.56 5.83
C LEU A 44 -12.23 -12.88 7.31
N PHE A 45 -11.24 -13.51 7.94
CA PHE A 45 -11.28 -13.85 9.36
C PHE A 45 -10.04 -13.32 10.06
N TYR A 46 -10.23 -12.72 11.26
CA TYR A 46 -9.19 -12.53 12.26
C TYR A 46 -8.95 -13.82 13.02
N THR A 47 -7.70 -14.17 13.23
CA THR A 47 -7.33 -15.26 14.13
C THR A 47 -6.62 -14.74 15.36
N LYS A 48 -6.47 -15.60 16.37
CA LYS A 48 -5.68 -15.27 17.57
C LYS A 48 -4.18 -15.01 17.31
N LEU A 49 -3.72 -15.21 16.07
CA LEU A 49 -2.36 -14.88 15.62
C LEU A 49 -2.30 -13.51 14.94
N ASN A 50 -3.44 -12.80 14.83
CA ASN A 50 -3.45 -11.47 14.26
C ASN A 50 -2.50 -10.54 15.03
N ILE A 51 -1.70 -9.80 14.29
CA ILE A 51 -0.73 -8.84 14.81
C ILE A 51 -1.34 -7.46 14.63
N SER A 52 -1.89 -6.93 15.72
CA SER A 52 -2.43 -5.55 15.71
C SER A 52 -1.27 -4.56 15.79
N ASP A 53 -0.89 -4.03 14.65
CA ASP A 53 0.13 -2.99 14.50
C ASP A 53 -0.29 -1.96 13.43
N ARG A 54 0.55 -0.94 13.21
CA ARG A 54 0.27 0.11 12.24
C ARG A 54 -0.03 -0.41 10.82
N ASN A 55 0.62 -1.49 10.41
CA ASN A 55 0.54 -2.02 9.05
C ASN A 55 -0.56 -3.08 8.88
N GLU A 56 -1.29 -3.43 9.97
CA GLU A 56 -2.38 -4.39 9.91
C GLU A 56 -3.47 -3.97 8.92
N MET A 57 -3.89 -2.72 8.99
CA MET A 57 -4.95 -2.16 8.16
C MET A 57 -4.60 -2.24 6.67
N PHE A 58 -3.37 -1.92 6.29
CA PHE A 58 -2.93 -2.00 4.89
C PHE A 58 -2.96 -3.42 4.35
N TYR A 59 -2.53 -4.39 5.17
CA TYR A 59 -2.58 -5.80 4.77
C TYR A 59 -4.02 -6.32 4.68
N GLU A 60 -4.88 -5.92 5.61
CA GLU A 60 -6.32 -6.22 5.58
C GLU A 60 -6.95 -5.70 4.28
N TRP A 61 -6.72 -4.43 3.94
CA TRP A 61 -7.23 -3.82 2.71
C TRP A 61 -6.76 -4.57 1.47
N TRP A 62 -5.47 -4.87 1.38
CA TRP A 62 -4.93 -5.62 0.26
C TRP A 62 -5.51 -7.04 0.15
N LEU A 63 -5.80 -7.71 1.27
CA LEU A 63 -6.49 -9.00 1.26
C LEU A 63 -7.94 -8.84 0.83
N ALA A 64 -8.66 -7.89 1.41
CA ALA A 64 -10.09 -7.64 1.18
C ALA A 64 -10.39 -7.15 -0.25
N ALA A 65 -9.41 -6.53 -0.92
CA ALA A 65 -9.54 -6.09 -2.31
C ALA A 65 -9.83 -7.26 -3.28
N PHE A 66 -9.29 -8.45 -3.00
CA PHE A 66 -9.46 -9.66 -3.85
C PHE A 66 -9.85 -10.87 -2.97
N PRO A 67 -11.05 -10.86 -2.36
CA PRO A 67 -11.37 -11.80 -1.29
C PRO A 67 -11.52 -13.26 -1.74
N THR A 68 -11.71 -13.47 -3.04
CA THR A 68 -11.88 -14.81 -3.62
C THR A 68 -10.60 -15.39 -4.22
N ILE A 69 -9.53 -14.56 -4.32
CA ILE A 69 -8.24 -14.95 -4.90
C ILE A 69 -7.20 -15.00 -3.79
N PRO A 70 -6.72 -16.18 -3.40
CA PRO A 70 -5.64 -16.32 -2.44
C PRO A 70 -4.38 -15.56 -2.87
N PRO A 71 -3.59 -14.99 -1.92
CA PRO A 71 -2.39 -14.23 -2.23
C PRO A 71 -1.42 -14.92 -3.20
N GLU A 72 -1.19 -16.22 -3.01
CA GLU A 72 -0.30 -17.03 -3.85
C GLU A 72 -0.78 -17.24 -5.30
N GLN A 73 -2.05 -16.91 -5.59
CA GLN A 73 -2.64 -17.01 -6.92
C GLN A 73 -2.73 -15.65 -7.63
N ARG A 74 -2.40 -14.56 -6.94
CA ARG A 74 -2.40 -13.21 -7.51
C ARG A 74 -1.14 -13.00 -8.35
N ASN A 75 -1.26 -13.19 -9.67
CA ASN A 75 -0.13 -13.06 -10.60
C ASN A 75 -0.59 -12.43 -11.93
N PRO A 76 -0.02 -11.26 -12.36
CA PRO A 76 0.95 -10.45 -11.60
C PRO A 76 0.42 -9.98 -10.24
N MET A 77 1.32 -9.70 -9.30
CA MET A 77 0.96 -9.33 -7.93
C MET A 77 0.43 -7.90 -7.87
N PRO A 78 -0.82 -7.68 -7.43
CA PRO A 78 -1.31 -6.33 -7.15
C PRO A 78 -0.60 -5.75 -5.91
N TYR A 79 -0.37 -4.44 -5.90
CA TYR A 79 0.36 -3.80 -4.80
C TYR A 79 -0.21 -2.43 -4.43
N LEU A 80 -0.04 -2.03 -3.18
CA LEU A 80 -0.35 -0.68 -2.71
C LEU A 80 0.62 0.33 -3.32
N ALA A 81 0.13 1.49 -3.71
CA ALA A 81 0.91 2.49 -4.41
C ALA A 81 0.73 3.90 -3.82
N GLY A 82 1.55 4.85 -4.25
CA GLY A 82 1.43 6.25 -3.88
C GLY A 82 1.60 6.51 -2.39
N SER A 83 0.68 7.28 -1.80
CA SER A 83 0.70 7.70 -0.39
C SER A 83 0.74 6.51 0.58
N GLU A 84 -0.05 5.46 0.34
CA GLU A 84 -0.09 4.28 1.20
C GLU A 84 1.24 3.53 1.20
N ALA A 85 1.90 3.45 0.03
CA ALA A 85 3.21 2.82 -0.07
C ALA A 85 4.28 3.58 0.72
N LEU A 86 4.16 4.89 0.86
CA LEU A 86 5.02 5.70 1.72
C LEU A 86 4.65 5.55 3.19
N ASP A 87 3.35 5.61 3.52
CA ASP A 87 2.88 5.52 4.90
C ASP A 87 3.23 4.19 5.57
N ILE A 88 3.00 3.06 4.89
CA ILE A 88 3.36 1.74 5.41
C ILE A 88 4.87 1.60 5.69
N ARG A 89 5.71 2.36 4.97
CA ARG A 89 7.15 2.45 5.18
C ARG A 89 7.54 3.45 6.28
N GLY A 90 6.60 4.25 6.79
CA GLY A 90 6.85 5.32 7.74
C GLY A 90 7.55 6.53 7.12
N ILE A 91 7.33 6.78 5.84
CA ILE A 91 7.91 7.89 5.09
C ILE A 91 6.91 9.05 5.06
N GLY A 92 7.31 10.23 5.55
CA GLY A 92 6.49 11.43 5.57
C GLY A 92 5.35 11.40 6.61
N ARG A 93 4.58 12.51 6.65
CA ARG A 93 3.36 12.66 7.44
C ARG A 93 2.16 12.54 6.52
N ILE A 94 1.92 11.35 6.00
CA ILE A 94 0.85 11.15 5.05
C ILE A 94 -0.47 11.07 5.82
N GLY A 95 -1.36 12.00 5.53
CA GLY A 95 -2.67 12.08 6.18
C GLY A 95 -3.57 10.92 5.73
N SER A 96 -4.33 10.36 6.67
CA SER A 96 -5.29 9.26 6.45
C SER A 96 -6.56 9.73 5.73
N GLY A 97 -6.43 10.42 4.60
CA GLY A 97 -7.59 11.00 3.90
C GLY A 97 -7.68 10.69 2.41
N ASP A 98 -6.60 10.20 1.84
CA ASP A 98 -6.58 9.84 0.43
C ASP A 98 -7.18 8.44 0.21
N PRO A 99 -7.84 8.18 -0.93
CA PRO A 99 -8.29 6.84 -1.25
C PRO A 99 -7.09 5.90 -1.39
N THR A 100 -7.19 4.69 -0.84
CA THR A 100 -6.16 3.66 -1.00
C THR A 100 -5.96 3.36 -2.48
N CYS A 101 -4.73 3.48 -2.97
CA CYS A 101 -4.39 3.19 -4.35
C CYS A 101 -3.80 1.79 -4.48
N ILE A 102 -4.44 0.95 -5.30
CA ILE A 102 -3.97 -0.41 -5.61
C ILE A 102 -3.70 -0.53 -7.11
N ILE A 103 -2.44 -0.77 -7.47
CA ILE A 103 -2.09 -1.14 -8.84
C ILE A 103 -2.46 -2.60 -9.03
N THR A 104 -3.25 -2.90 -10.05
CA THR A 104 -3.77 -4.25 -10.29
C THR A 104 -3.66 -4.65 -11.77
N PRO A 105 -3.31 -5.92 -12.06
CA PRO A 105 -3.36 -6.41 -13.42
C PRO A 105 -4.81 -6.58 -13.91
N PRO A 106 -5.07 -6.44 -15.22
CA PRO A 106 -6.43 -6.53 -15.78
C PRO A 106 -7.11 -7.87 -15.49
N GLU A 107 -6.35 -8.95 -15.33
CA GLU A 107 -6.87 -10.29 -15.05
C GLU A 107 -7.54 -10.39 -13.68
N LEU A 108 -7.13 -9.56 -12.72
CA LEU A 108 -7.70 -9.56 -11.38
C LEU A 108 -8.88 -8.60 -11.21
N MET A 109 -9.14 -7.71 -12.18
CA MET A 109 -10.27 -6.78 -12.14
C MET A 109 -11.64 -7.45 -11.89
N PRO A 110 -11.95 -8.64 -12.48
CA PRO A 110 -13.22 -9.33 -12.23
C PRO A 110 -13.42 -9.80 -10.77
N TYR A 111 -12.36 -9.81 -9.96
CA TYR A 111 -12.36 -10.31 -8.59
C TYR A 111 -12.30 -9.21 -7.54
N ILE A 112 -12.31 -7.95 -7.97
CA ILE A 112 -12.31 -6.81 -7.06
C ILE A 112 -13.63 -6.79 -6.26
N ASN A 113 -13.50 -6.60 -4.97
CA ASN A 113 -14.65 -6.40 -4.10
C ASN A 113 -15.24 -5.00 -4.33
N THR A 114 -16.36 -4.94 -5.06
CA THR A 114 -17.06 -3.69 -5.38
C THR A 114 -18.22 -3.40 -4.42
N GLU A 115 -18.54 -4.32 -3.50
CA GLU A 115 -19.70 -4.18 -2.62
C GLU A 115 -19.41 -3.30 -1.39
N GLU A 116 -18.14 -3.17 -1.03
CA GLU A 116 -17.75 -2.32 0.08
C GLU A 116 -17.34 -0.94 -0.43
N LYS A 117 -17.82 0.06 0.29
CA LYS A 117 -17.44 1.48 0.14
C LYS A 117 -16.00 1.73 0.63
N VAL A 118 -15.08 0.87 0.21
CA VAL A 118 -13.68 1.17 0.34
C VAL A 118 -13.40 2.24 -0.70
N THR A 119 -12.90 3.37 -0.26
CA THR A 119 -12.52 4.50 -1.11
C THR A 119 -11.27 4.18 -1.93
N ASP A 120 -11.14 2.91 -2.37
CA ASP A 120 -9.96 2.44 -3.07
C ASP A 120 -9.98 2.87 -4.53
N GLU A 121 -8.88 3.39 -4.98
CA GLU A 121 -8.63 3.60 -6.39
C GLU A 121 -7.86 2.41 -6.95
N PHE A 122 -8.48 1.69 -7.90
CA PHE A 122 -7.83 0.61 -8.62
C PHE A 122 -7.28 1.15 -9.94
N ILE A 123 -5.96 1.14 -10.06
CA ILE A 123 -5.28 1.52 -11.29
C ILE A 123 -4.88 0.24 -12.03
N VAL A 124 -5.45 0.06 -13.22
CA VAL A 124 -5.12 -1.10 -14.06
C VAL A 124 -3.79 -0.86 -14.76
N ASP A 125 -2.85 -1.78 -14.56
CA ASP A 125 -1.57 -1.81 -15.26
C ASP A 125 -1.31 -3.21 -15.83
N ASP A 126 -1.15 -3.30 -17.14
CA ASP A 126 -0.86 -4.55 -17.88
C ASP A 126 0.64 -4.89 -17.94
N ASN A 127 1.50 -4.02 -17.37
CA ASN A 127 2.96 -4.15 -17.41
C ASN A 127 3.61 -4.34 -16.03
N ILE A 128 2.86 -4.78 -15.02
CA ILE A 128 3.39 -4.98 -13.66
C ILE A 128 4.60 -5.93 -13.69
N GLN A 129 5.73 -5.43 -13.18
CA GLN A 129 6.96 -6.20 -13.05
C GLN A 129 7.25 -6.56 -11.58
N PRO A 130 7.92 -7.68 -11.30
CA PRO A 130 8.36 -8.01 -9.94
C PRO A 130 9.29 -6.96 -9.30
N THR A 131 9.87 -6.07 -10.12
CA THR A 131 10.74 -4.97 -9.68
C THR A 131 9.98 -3.70 -9.29
N ASP A 132 8.68 -3.61 -9.50
CA ASP A 132 7.89 -2.41 -9.23
C ASP A 132 7.52 -2.27 -7.75
N TRP A 133 7.56 -3.38 -7.03
CA TRP A 133 7.15 -3.47 -5.64
C TRP A 133 8.11 -4.31 -4.79
N SER A 134 7.97 -4.19 -3.48
CA SER A 134 8.66 -5.02 -2.49
C SER A 134 7.72 -5.32 -1.33
N LEU A 135 8.02 -6.37 -0.56
CA LEU A 135 7.23 -6.70 0.62
C LEU A 135 7.62 -5.82 1.81
N VAL A 136 6.63 -5.21 2.43
CA VAL A 136 6.72 -4.58 3.75
C VAL A 136 5.70 -5.28 4.65
N ASP A 137 6.15 -5.96 5.68
CA ASP A 137 5.31 -6.74 6.59
C ASP A 137 4.32 -7.66 5.85
N ASN A 138 4.81 -8.39 4.85
CA ASN A 138 4.06 -9.27 3.94
C ASN A 138 3.07 -8.57 3.00
N THR A 139 2.95 -7.25 3.04
CA THR A 139 2.14 -6.46 2.10
C THR A 139 2.98 -6.10 0.89
N PRO A 140 2.54 -6.37 -0.36
CA PRO A 140 3.19 -5.85 -1.56
C PRO A 140 2.97 -4.35 -1.67
N VAL A 141 4.05 -3.59 -1.74
CA VAL A 141 4.03 -2.12 -1.79
C VAL A 141 4.96 -1.58 -2.88
N GLU A 142 4.53 -0.56 -3.57
CA GLU A 142 5.33 0.15 -4.56
C GLU A 142 6.68 0.57 -4.00
N ASN A 143 7.70 0.57 -4.82
CA ASN A 143 9.02 1.08 -4.42
C ASN A 143 8.99 2.58 -4.16
N ILE A 144 9.92 3.06 -3.34
CA ILE A 144 9.88 4.41 -2.73
C ILE A 144 9.82 5.52 -3.79
N LEU A 145 10.70 5.48 -4.80
CA LEU A 145 10.79 6.59 -5.78
C LEU A 145 9.53 6.73 -6.64
N PRO A 146 8.95 5.66 -7.22
CA PRO A 146 7.67 5.76 -7.92
C PRO A 146 6.52 6.21 -7.01
N ALA A 147 6.46 5.70 -5.77
CA ALA A 147 5.45 6.10 -4.80
C ALA A 147 5.56 7.58 -4.43
N LEU A 148 6.77 8.05 -4.15
CA LEU A 148 7.05 9.46 -3.87
C LEU A 148 6.66 10.36 -5.05
N ARG A 149 6.98 9.95 -6.27
CA ARG A 149 6.58 10.70 -7.48
C ARG A 149 5.07 10.87 -7.58
N LYS A 150 4.29 9.79 -7.36
CA LYS A 150 2.81 9.85 -7.38
C LYS A 150 2.29 10.77 -6.29
N TYR A 151 2.80 10.64 -5.08
CA TYR A 151 2.42 11.48 -3.96
C TYR A 151 2.66 12.97 -4.26
N LEU A 152 3.85 13.33 -4.73
CA LEU A 152 4.21 14.70 -5.07
C LEU A 152 3.39 15.30 -6.23
N MET A 153 2.84 14.47 -7.12
CA MET A 153 1.96 14.93 -8.20
C MET A 153 0.57 15.34 -7.71
N THR A 154 0.14 14.82 -6.58
CA THR A 154 -1.19 15.05 -6.01
C THR A 154 -1.18 15.94 -4.77
N ASN A 155 -0.03 16.04 -4.10
CA ASN A 155 0.15 16.85 -2.89
C ASN A 155 0.70 18.23 -3.24
N ASP A 156 0.01 19.29 -2.81
CA ASP A 156 0.41 20.69 -2.97
C ASP A 156 1.01 21.31 -1.70
N ASP A 157 1.05 20.56 -0.59
CA ASP A 157 1.66 21.00 0.65
C ASP A 157 3.19 20.84 0.59
N PHE A 158 3.88 21.97 0.80
CA PHE A 158 5.35 22.02 0.75
C PHE A 158 6.01 21.27 1.91
N GLU A 159 5.48 21.42 3.13
CA GLU A 159 6.08 20.82 4.33
C GLU A 159 5.93 19.29 4.30
N ASP A 160 4.75 18.81 3.93
CA ASP A 160 4.50 17.38 3.80
C ASP A 160 5.33 16.75 2.65
N SER A 161 5.50 17.46 1.56
CA SER A 161 6.35 17.03 0.45
C SER A 161 7.84 16.98 0.84
N ALA A 162 8.31 17.96 1.62
CA ALA A 162 9.66 17.96 2.17
C ALA A 162 9.87 16.80 3.14
N ASP A 163 8.93 16.59 4.08
CA ASP A 163 8.99 15.48 5.04
C ASP A 163 9.04 14.12 4.31
N ALA A 164 8.22 13.93 3.28
CA ALA A 164 8.22 12.69 2.49
C ALA A 164 9.54 12.49 1.72
N THR A 165 10.09 13.56 1.13
CA THR A 165 11.36 13.51 0.41
C THR A 165 12.54 13.20 1.34
N LEU A 166 12.61 13.86 2.50
CA LEU A 166 13.62 13.57 3.52
C LEU A 166 13.45 12.16 4.11
N GLY A 167 12.22 11.71 4.30
CA GLY A 167 11.92 10.34 4.70
C GLY A 167 12.47 9.32 3.69
N ALA A 168 12.28 9.55 2.39
CA ALA A 168 12.83 8.70 1.34
C ALA A 168 14.36 8.69 1.34
N TYR A 169 15.02 9.83 1.59
CA TYR A 169 16.46 9.89 1.78
C TYR A 169 16.93 9.01 2.95
N HIS A 170 16.27 9.09 4.09
CA HIS A 170 16.58 8.27 5.27
C HIS A 170 16.37 6.76 5.02
N HIS A 171 15.55 6.40 4.04
CA HIS A 171 15.35 5.03 3.57
C HIS A 171 16.30 4.60 2.44
N GLY A 172 17.32 5.42 2.16
CA GLY A 172 18.44 5.07 1.29
C GLY A 172 18.36 5.57 -0.15
N CYS A 173 17.38 6.39 -0.49
CA CYS A 173 17.36 7.07 -1.79
C CYS A 173 18.47 8.13 -1.82
N SER A 174 19.15 8.25 -2.95
CA SER A 174 20.19 9.27 -3.13
C SER A 174 19.59 10.64 -3.47
N TRP A 175 20.35 11.70 -3.21
CA TRP A 175 19.94 13.06 -3.55
C TRP A 175 19.72 13.26 -5.06
N ASP A 176 20.50 12.57 -5.90
CA ASP A 176 20.35 12.65 -7.37
C ASP A 176 19.01 12.01 -7.81
N GLU A 177 18.65 10.84 -7.27
CA GLU A 177 17.35 10.19 -7.53
C GLU A 177 16.18 11.04 -7.04
N LEU A 178 16.33 11.66 -5.86
CA LEU A 178 15.28 12.53 -5.31
C LEU A 178 15.11 13.80 -6.15
N ALA A 179 16.20 14.42 -6.61
CA ALA A 179 16.13 15.55 -7.51
C ALA A 179 15.38 15.19 -8.83
N GLU A 180 15.63 14.00 -9.37
CA GLU A 180 14.92 13.51 -10.56
C GLU A 180 13.42 13.32 -10.29
N VAL A 181 13.06 12.76 -9.15
CA VAL A 181 11.65 12.62 -8.77
C VAL A 181 10.97 13.98 -8.61
N LEU A 182 11.65 14.96 -8.01
CA LEU A 182 11.13 16.31 -7.78
C LEU A 182 10.95 17.16 -9.05
N GLU A 183 11.42 16.69 -10.22
CA GLU A 183 11.11 17.36 -11.50
C GLU A 183 9.58 17.52 -11.72
N VAL A 184 8.74 16.68 -11.14
CA VAL A 184 7.28 16.81 -11.21
C VAL A 184 6.74 18.05 -10.49
N CYS A 185 7.51 18.61 -9.56
CA CYS A 185 7.16 19.79 -8.77
C CYS A 185 7.68 21.11 -9.36
N THR A 186 8.39 21.04 -10.50
CA THR A 186 8.90 22.26 -11.15
C THR A 186 7.76 23.20 -11.55
N GLY A 187 7.95 24.50 -11.32
CA GLY A 187 6.93 25.51 -11.57
C GLY A 187 5.81 25.56 -10.52
N GLN A 188 5.73 24.65 -9.59
CA GLN A 188 4.76 24.68 -8.49
C GLN A 188 5.28 25.58 -7.35
N TRP A 189 6.47 25.32 -6.87
CA TRP A 189 7.03 25.99 -5.69
C TRP A 189 7.93 27.15 -6.03
N THR A 190 7.95 28.13 -5.13
CA THR A 190 8.72 29.37 -5.28
C THR A 190 10.00 29.26 -4.46
N ILE A 191 11.13 29.56 -5.08
CA ILE A 191 12.43 29.63 -4.42
C ILE A 191 12.41 30.81 -3.46
N TYR A 192 12.62 30.57 -2.17
CA TYR A 192 12.52 31.58 -1.12
C TYR A 192 13.46 32.77 -1.35
N GLU A 193 14.68 32.50 -1.80
CA GLU A 193 15.72 33.54 -1.96
C GLU A 193 15.49 34.49 -3.14
N THR A 194 14.89 33.96 -4.23
CA THR A 194 14.75 34.72 -5.50
C THR A 194 13.33 35.19 -5.76
N GLY A 195 12.32 34.55 -5.15
CA GLY A 195 10.91 34.76 -5.45
C GLY A 195 10.48 34.19 -6.81
N GLU A 196 11.37 33.48 -7.52
CA GLU A 196 11.07 32.80 -8.79
C GLU A 196 10.56 31.38 -8.57
N LYS A 197 9.87 30.83 -9.56
CA LYS A 197 9.49 29.41 -9.55
C LYS A 197 10.70 28.53 -9.82
N ALA A 198 10.82 27.43 -9.09
CA ALA A 198 11.83 26.38 -9.32
C ALA A 198 11.69 25.81 -10.74
N LYS A 199 12.81 25.67 -11.44
CA LYS A 199 12.89 25.21 -12.84
C LYS A 199 13.43 23.80 -12.94
N THR A 200 14.01 23.28 -11.89
CA THR A 200 14.58 21.92 -11.81
C THR A 200 14.23 21.27 -10.49
N GLY A 201 14.19 19.94 -10.45
CA GLY A 201 13.96 19.19 -9.21
C GLY A 201 15.07 19.42 -8.19
N LYS A 202 16.30 19.73 -8.64
CA LYS A 202 17.39 20.12 -7.76
C LYS A 202 17.11 21.46 -7.05
N GLU A 203 16.63 22.47 -7.78
CA GLU A 203 16.22 23.74 -7.17
C GLU A 203 15.07 23.57 -6.18
N VAL A 204 14.18 22.60 -6.42
CA VAL A 204 13.14 22.21 -5.45
C VAL A 204 13.79 21.59 -4.21
N LEU A 205 14.69 20.63 -4.40
CA LEU A 205 15.39 19.90 -3.34
C LEU A 205 16.21 20.85 -2.44
N ASP A 206 16.84 21.85 -3.02
CA ASP A 206 17.66 22.84 -2.30
C ASP A 206 16.83 23.75 -1.37
N GLN A 207 15.47 23.66 -1.43
CA GLN A 207 14.55 24.37 -0.52
C GLN A 207 14.22 23.55 0.76
N PHE A 208 14.45 22.25 0.74
CA PHE A 208 14.21 21.33 1.88
C PHE A 208 15.41 21.33 2.84
#